data_5a3299794f715d5fadc2871e487a3d3d
#
_entry.id   5a3299794f715d5fadc2871e487a3d3d
#
_cell.length_a   1.000
_cell.length_b   1.000
_cell.length_c   1.000
_cell.angle_alpha   90.00
_cell.angle_beta   90.00
_cell.angle_gamma   90.00
#
_symmetry.space_group_name_H-M   'P 1'
#
loop_
_entity.id
_entity.type
_entity.pdbx_description
1 polymer ?
#
loop_
_entity_poly.entity_id
_entity_poly.type
_entity_poly.pdbx_seq_one_letter_code
_entity_poly.pdbx_strand_id
1 'polypeptide(L)'
;MRRESDLQSSLSPFRVGSVPYLNAAPLTRGLEDQIEFLPPSELGAKLRRDELDAALVSVTEVLLNDRYDILDGIAVASLGEVKSVFLAHRGPIGEATEIFCDRASLTSVCLLRVLLAEMHLEPEFKPLASYTLEPMPDYV
;
A
#
# COMPACT_ATOMS: atom_id res chain seq x y z
N MET A 1 24.26 -25.03 -25.14
CA MET A 1 24.37 -24.52 -23.75
C MET A 1 24.40 -23.01 -23.85
N ARG A 2 23.23 -22.32 -23.79
CA ARG A 2 23.16 -20.86 -23.71
C ARG A 2 23.57 -20.46 -22.32
N ARG A 3 24.49 -19.51 -22.20
CA ARG A 3 25.00 -19.05 -20.88
C ARG A 3 23.88 -18.29 -20.16
N GLU A 4 23.69 -18.59 -18.88
CA GLU A 4 22.78 -17.89 -17.96
C GLU A 4 23.10 -16.39 -17.76
N SER A 5 24.18 -15.89 -18.38
CA SER A 5 24.64 -14.51 -18.26
C SER A 5 23.91 -13.48 -19.15
N ASP A 6 22.98 -13.90 -20.02
CA ASP A 6 22.39 -12.99 -21.02
C ASP A 6 20.94 -12.56 -20.68
N LEU A 7 20.45 -12.92 -19.49
CA LEU A 7 19.18 -12.44 -18.96
C LEU A 7 19.42 -11.36 -17.88
N GLN A 8 20.21 -10.36 -18.22
CA GLN A 8 20.20 -9.13 -17.44
C GLN A 8 18.90 -8.41 -17.80
N SER A 9 17.88 -8.62 -16.97
CA SER A 9 16.59 -7.97 -17.12
C SER A 9 16.82 -6.45 -17.12
N SER A 10 16.42 -5.79 -18.20
CA SER A 10 16.49 -4.34 -18.29
C SER A 10 15.07 -3.77 -18.33
N LEU A 11 14.77 -2.83 -17.45
CA LEU A 11 13.51 -2.08 -17.44
C LEU A 11 13.54 -0.90 -18.41
N SER A 12 14.71 -0.53 -18.94
CA SER A 12 14.81 0.54 -19.94
C SER A 12 14.01 0.21 -21.22
N PRO A 13 13.18 1.11 -21.74
CA PRO A 13 13.07 2.54 -21.41
C PRO A 13 12.04 2.91 -20.33
N PHE A 14 11.46 1.94 -19.60
CA PHE A 14 10.37 2.19 -18.67
C PHE A 14 10.86 2.79 -17.35
N ARG A 15 10.11 3.76 -16.84
CA ARG A 15 10.27 4.34 -15.50
C ARG A 15 9.42 3.54 -14.53
N VAL A 16 10.08 2.77 -13.67
CA VAL A 16 9.40 1.83 -12.77
C VAL A 16 9.60 2.24 -11.31
N GLY A 17 8.53 2.21 -10.54
CA GLY A 17 8.54 2.51 -9.11
C GLY A 17 8.18 1.32 -8.24
N SER A 18 8.74 1.23 -7.05
CA SER A 18 8.38 0.23 -6.05
C SER A 18 8.50 0.79 -4.63
N VAL A 19 7.90 0.07 -3.67
CA VAL A 19 8.04 0.38 -2.25
C VAL A 19 9.34 -0.24 -1.69
N PRO A 20 10.01 0.43 -0.73
CA PRO A 20 11.24 -0.10 -0.11
C PRO A 20 10.93 -1.10 1.01
N TYR A 21 9.93 -1.97 0.83
CA TYR A 21 9.51 -2.91 1.85
C TYR A 21 10.00 -4.32 1.56
N LEU A 22 10.28 -5.08 2.61
CA LEU A 22 10.83 -6.43 2.51
C LEU A 22 9.93 -7.38 1.69
N ASN A 23 8.61 -7.22 1.77
CA ASN A 23 7.66 -8.03 1.01
C ASN A 23 7.69 -7.74 -0.51
N ALA A 24 8.21 -6.59 -0.94
CA ALA A 24 8.42 -6.25 -2.34
C ALA A 24 9.79 -6.70 -2.87
N ALA A 25 10.74 -7.04 -2.00
CA ALA A 25 12.09 -7.41 -2.40
C ALA A 25 12.17 -8.57 -3.42
N PRO A 26 11.32 -9.62 -3.35
CA PRO A 26 11.34 -10.67 -4.37
C PRO A 26 11.01 -10.18 -5.78
N LEU A 27 10.22 -9.11 -5.91
CA LEU A 27 9.82 -8.53 -7.20
C LEU A 27 10.86 -7.56 -7.77
N THR A 28 11.76 -7.05 -6.94
CA THR A 28 12.72 -6.00 -7.31
C THR A 28 14.16 -6.51 -7.37
N ARG A 29 14.38 -7.76 -6.95
CA ARG A 29 15.73 -8.34 -6.84
C ARG A 29 16.44 -8.37 -8.18
N GLY A 30 17.63 -7.74 -8.23
CA GLY A 30 18.45 -7.62 -9.42
C GLY A 30 18.05 -6.48 -10.35
N LEU A 31 17.10 -5.64 -9.95
CA LEU A 31 16.61 -4.46 -10.66
C LEU A 31 16.73 -3.19 -9.81
N GLU A 32 17.40 -3.26 -8.65
CA GLU A 32 17.42 -2.20 -7.64
C GLU A 32 17.94 -0.86 -8.19
N ASP A 33 18.92 -0.91 -9.10
CA ASP A 33 19.50 0.27 -9.74
C ASP A 33 18.60 0.88 -10.85
N GLN A 34 17.52 0.20 -11.21
CA GLN A 34 16.59 0.60 -12.28
C GLN A 34 15.21 1.01 -11.76
N ILE A 35 14.98 0.87 -10.46
CA ILE A 35 13.69 1.12 -9.81
C ILE A 35 13.79 2.31 -8.88
N GLU A 36 12.83 3.21 -8.97
CA GLU A 36 12.68 4.29 -8.00
C GLU A 36 11.92 3.80 -6.77
N PHE A 37 12.58 3.79 -5.60
CA PHE A 37 11.96 3.36 -4.35
C PHE A 37 11.34 4.54 -3.61
N LEU A 38 10.02 4.52 -3.42
CA LEU A 38 9.25 5.59 -2.81
C LEU A 38 8.13 5.05 -1.90
N PRO A 39 7.61 5.86 -0.98
CA PRO A 39 6.39 5.55 -0.25
C PRO A 39 5.20 5.34 -1.19
N PRO A 40 4.19 4.50 -0.82
CA PRO A 40 3.04 4.20 -1.67
C PRO A 40 2.27 5.43 -2.16
N SER A 41 2.12 6.45 -1.30
CA SER A 41 1.44 7.70 -1.64
C SER A 41 2.16 8.50 -2.73
N GLU A 42 3.49 8.49 -2.71
CA GLU A 42 4.31 9.18 -3.71
C GLU A 42 4.30 8.42 -5.04
N LEU A 43 4.36 7.09 -5.01
CA LEU A 43 4.22 6.25 -6.21
C LEU A 43 2.89 6.51 -6.93
N GLY A 44 1.76 6.51 -6.18
CA GLY A 44 0.46 6.84 -6.75
C GLY A 44 0.40 8.26 -7.31
N ALA A 45 1.00 9.24 -6.62
CA ALA A 45 1.07 10.61 -7.13
C ALA A 45 1.88 10.72 -8.43
N LYS A 46 3.01 10.02 -8.54
CA LYS A 46 3.84 9.99 -9.75
C LYS A 46 3.16 9.29 -10.92
N LEU A 47 2.47 8.17 -10.68
CA LEU A 47 1.64 7.52 -11.71
C LEU A 47 0.56 8.46 -12.25
N ARG A 48 -0.15 9.17 -11.37
CA ARG A 48 -1.19 10.13 -11.79
C ARG A 48 -0.66 11.29 -12.64
N ARG A 49 0.62 11.63 -12.47
CA ARG A 49 1.30 12.69 -13.24
C ARG A 49 2.08 12.17 -14.45
N ASP A 50 1.94 10.87 -14.77
CA ASP A 50 2.68 10.21 -15.85
C ASP A 50 4.23 10.33 -15.70
N GLU A 51 4.71 10.42 -14.47
CA GLU A 51 6.14 10.43 -14.13
C GLU A 51 6.71 9.01 -13.99
N LEU A 52 5.85 7.99 -13.86
CA LEU A 52 6.17 6.57 -13.89
C LEU A 52 5.30 5.87 -14.93
N ASP A 53 5.86 4.86 -15.58
CA ASP A 53 5.17 4.02 -16.56
C ASP A 53 4.55 2.77 -15.89
N ALA A 54 5.15 2.30 -14.81
CA ALA A 54 4.63 1.23 -13.95
C ALA A 54 5.06 1.42 -12.49
N ALA A 55 4.26 0.96 -11.54
CA ALA A 55 4.65 0.94 -10.13
C ALA A 55 3.92 -0.12 -9.32
N LEU A 56 4.55 -0.56 -8.24
CA LEU A 56 3.91 -1.37 -7.20
C LEU A 56 3.13 -0.44 -6.26
N VAL A 57 1.84 -0.36 -6.45
CA VAL A 57 0.94 0.48 -5.66
C VAL A 57 -0.16 -0.33 -4.97
N SER A 58 -0.87 0.30 -4.07
CA SER A 58 -2.07 -0.27 -3.46
C SER A 58 -3.13 -0.59 -4.52
N VAL A 59 -3.81 -1.72 -4.41
CA VAL A 59 -4.97 -2.06 -5.24
C VAL A 59 -6.05 -0.97 -5.17
N THR A 60 -6.19 -0.29 -4.04
CA THR A 60 -7.12 0.84 -3.87
C THR A 60 -6.82 2.00 -4.82
N GLU A 61 -5.53 2.25 -5.12
CA GLU A 61 -5.15 3.27 -6.12
C GLU A 61 -5.75 2.94 -7.49
N VAL A 62 -5.72 1.65 -7.87
CA VAL A 62 -6.28 1.18 -9.15
C VAL A 62 -7.80 1.23 -9.13
N LEU A 63 -8.45 0.78 -8.04
CA LEU A 63 -9.91 0.77 -7.92
C LEU A 63 -10.54 2.17 -7.92
N LEU A 64 -9.79 3.19 -7.52
CA LEU A 64 -10.25 4.58 -7.49
C LEU A 64 -9.88 5.38 -8.76
N ASN A 65 -9.16 4.79 -9.72
CA ASN A 65 -8.69 5.46 -10.92
C ASN A 65 -8.77 4.54 -12.14
N ASP A 66 -9.70 4.80 -13.04
CA ASP A 66 -9.97 3.99 -14.25
C ASP A 66 -8.85 4.06 -15.33
N ARG A 67 -7.74 4.73 -15.03
CA ARG A 67 -6.66 4.98 -16.00
C ARG A 67 -5.54 3.94 -16.00
N TYR A 68 -5.58 2.95 -15.11
CA TYR A 68 -4.51 1.98 -14.93
C TYR A 68 -4.88 0.60 -15.45
N ASP A 69 -3.92 -0.03 -16.11
CA ASP A 69 -3.93 -1.47 -16.38
C ASP A 69 -3.19 -2.22 -15.27
N ILE A 70 -3.67 -3.41 -14.91
CA ILE A 70 -3.02 -4.28 -13.94
C ILE A 70 -2.18 -5.30 -14.69
N LEU A 71 -0.90 -5.41 -14.33
CA LEU A 71 -0.05 -6.49 -14.81
C LEU A 71 -0.40 -7.78 -14.06
N ASP A 72 -1.00 -8.73 -14.79
CA ASP A 72 -1.41 -10.01 -14.24
C ASP A 72 -0.22 -10.88 -13.79
N GLY A 73 -0.45 -11.67 -12.75
CA GLY A 73 0.52 -12.64 -12.25
C GLY A 73 1.62 -12.07 -11.35
N ILE A 74 1.63 -10.75 -11.10
CA ILE A 74 2.60 -10.09 -10.24
C ILE A 74 1.87 -9.31 -9.16
N ALA A 75 1.99 -9.73 -7.89
CA ALA A 75 1.37 -9.04 -6.77
C ALA A 75 2.08 -9.33 -5.45
N VAL A 76 1.91 -8.42 -4.48
CA VAL A 76 2.10 -8.70 -3.06
C VAL A 76 0.71 -8.92 -2.47
N ALA A 77 0.41 -10.15 -2.08
CA ALA A 77 -0.89 -10.54 -1.59
C ALA A 77 -0.77 -11.50 -0.39
N SER A 78 -1.85 -11.67 0.35
CA SER A 78 -1.96 -12.67 1.42
C SER A 78 -3.13 -13.60 1.13
N LEU A 79 -2.91 -14.89 1.35
CA LEU A 79 -3.97 -15.89 1.37
C LEU A 79 -4.34 -16.16 2.83
N GLY A 80 -5.53 -15.71 3.22
CA GLY A 80 -6.01 -15.80 4.61
C GLY A 80 -5.66 -14.57 5.45
N GLU A 81 -5.48 -14.78 6.74
CA GLU A 81 -5.34 -13.73 7.74
C GLU A 81 -4.06 -12.90 7.57
N VAL A 82 -4.20 -11.57 7.57
CA VAL A 82 -3.08 -10.62 7.52
C VAL A 82 -2.74 -10.19 8.94
N LYS A 83 -1.61 -10.67 9.47
CA LYS A 83 -1.20 -10.44 10.86
C LYS A 83 -0.56 -9.07 11.15
N SER A 84 -0.31 -8.27 10.11
CA SER A 84 0.33 -6.96 10.24
C SER A 84 -0.63 -5.77 10.09
N VAL A 85 -1.92 -6.05 9.86
CA VAL A 85 -2.96 -5.02 9.71
C VAL A 85 -4.07 -5.31 10.71
N PHE A 86 -4.31 -4.39 11.63
CA PHE A 86 -5.33 -4.52 12.67
C PHE A 86 -5.80 -3.14 13.13
N LEU A 87 -7.00 -3.09 13.68
CA LEU A 87 -7.51 -1.96 14.43
C LEU A 87 -7.27 -2.22 15.93
N ALA A 88 -6.37 -1.45 16.54
CA ALA A 88 -6.18 -1.49 17.99
C ALA A 88 -7.21 -0.58 18.67
N HIS A 89 -7.91 -1.09 19.70
CA HIS A 89 -8.91 -0.30 20.42
C HIS A 89 -8.99 -0.68 21.89
N ARG A 90 -9.33 0.29 22.76
CA ARG A 90 -9.49 0.10 24.21
C ARG A 90 -10.93 -0.10 24.62
N GLY A 91 -11.87 0.39 23.84
CA GLY A 91 -13.32 0.29 24.10
C GLY A 91 -14.06 -0.50 23.02
N PRO A 92 -15.37 -0.72 23.16
CA PRO A 92 -16.19 -1.35 22.13
C PRO A 92 -16.14 -0.56 20.82
N ILE A 93 -16.00 -1.23 19.68
CA ILE A 93 -15.91 -0.56 18.38
C ILE A 93 -17.15 0.26 18.04
N GLY A 94 -18.33 -0.16 18.54
CA GLY A 94 -19.59 0.59 18.35
C GLY A 94 -19.64 1.94 19.06
N GLU A 95 -18.69 2.23 19.96
CA GLU A 95 -18.58 3.50 20.68
C GLU A 95 -17.53 4.43 20.04
N ALA A 96 -16.84 3.98 18.99
CA ALA A 96 -15.82 4.76 18.31
C ALA A 96 -16.45 5.97 17.62
N THR A 97 -16.11 7.17 18.06
CA THR A 97 -16.48 8.44 17.39
C THR A 97 -15.41 8.92 16.45
N GLU A 98 -14.16 8.54 16.69
CA GLU A 98 -13.01 8.86 15.85
C GLU A 98 -12.02 7.70 15.84
N ILE A 99 -11.35 7.51 14.71
CA ILE A 99 -10.30 6.48 14.52
C ILE A 99 -9.09 7.15 13.88
N PHE A 100 -7.93 6.94 14.49
CA PHE A 100 -6.66 7.49 14.01
C PHE A 100 -5.95 6.48 13.11
N CYS A 101 -5.67 6.85 11.87
CA CYS A 101 -5.16 5.95 10.83
C CYS A 101 -3.78 6.34 10.34
N ASP A 102 -2.96 5.32 10.08
CA ASP A 102 -1.69 5.49 9.38
C ASP A 102 -1.93 6.01 7.95
N ARG A 103 -1.25 7.10 7.60
CA ARG A 103 -1.31 7.69 6.26
C ARG A 103 -0.63 6.83 5.18
N ALA A 104 0.25 5.93 5.58
CA ALA A 104 0.97 5.06 4.63
C ALA A 104 0.12 3.89 4.11
N SER A 105 -1.01 3.59 4.77
CA SER A 105 -1.81 2.38 4.48
C SER A 105 -3.18 2.70 3.87
N LEU A 106 -3.21 3.12 2.62
CA LEU A 106 -4.46 3.42 1.91
C LEU A 106 -5.42 2.23 1.88
N THR A 107 -4.93 1.03 1.56
CA THR A 107 -5.76 -0.19 1.48
C THR A 107 -6.41 -0.52 2.81
N SER A 108 -5.65 -0.48 3.92
CA SER A 108 -6.18 -0.82 5.24
C SER A 108 -7.25 0.17 5.69
N VAL A 109 -7.04 1.45 5.44
CA VAL A 109 -8.03 2.49 5.79
C VAL A 109 -9.31 2.34 4.96
N CYS A 110 -9.19 2.08 3.65
CA CYS A 110 -10.37 1.86 2.81
C CYS A 110 -11.13 0.58 3.22
N LEU A 111 -10.42 -0.52 3.50
CA LEU A 111 -11.05 -1.74 3.98
C LEU A 111 -11.77 -1.52 5.32
N LEU A 112 -11.13 -0.83 6.26
CA LEU A 112 -11.75 -0.49 7.56
C LEU A 112 -13.04 0.31 7.36
N ARG A 113 -13.04 1.30 6.46
CA ARG A 113 -14.28 2.06 6.14
C ARG A 113 -15.40 1.17 5.63
N VAL A 114 -15.10 0.22 4.76
CA VAL A 114 -16.09 -0.74 4.23
C VAL A 114 -16.65 -1.59 5.37
N LEU A 115 -15.78 -2.17 6.21
CA LEU A 115 -16.21 -3.02 7.33
C LEU A 115 -17.06 -2.25 8.36
N LEU A 116 -16.69 -1.02 8.68
CA LEU A 116 -17.47 -0.19 9.60
C LEU A 116 -18.82 0.23 9.01
N ALA A 117 -18.85 0.53 7.71
CA ALA A 117 -20.10 0.82 7.01
C ALA A 117 -21.07 -0.38 7.02
N GLU A 118 -20.57 -1.61 6.84
CA GLU A 118 -21.37 -2.83 7.00
C GLU A 118 -21.92 -3.02 8.42
N MET A 119 -21.21 -2.51 9.43
CA MET A 119 -21.65 -2.49 10.82
C MET A 119 -22.55 -1.28 11.16
N HIS A 120 -22.86 -0.41 10.18
CA HIS A 120 -23.58 0.85 10.35
C HIS A 120 -22.90 1.82 11.32
N LEU A 121 -21.56 1.86 11.31
CA LEU A 121 -20.73 2.75 12.12
C LEU A 121 -20.05 3.77 11.21
N GLU A 122 -20.10 5.04 11.59
CA GLU A 122 -19.55 6.17 10.81
C GLU A 122 -18.62 7.06 11.67
N PRO A 123 -17.52 6.53 12.23
CA PRO A 123 -16.59 7.34 12.99
C PRO A 123 -15.83 8.32 12.07
N GLU A 124 -15.34 9.41 12.65
CA GLU A 124 -14.44 10.33 11.96
C GLU A 124 -13.05 9.69 11.78
N PHE A 125 -12.50 9.71 10.57
CA PHE A 125 -11.14 9.20 10.30
C PHE A 125 -10.13 10.34 10.37
N LYS A 126 -9.17 10.23 11.28
CA LYS A 126 -8.11 11.21 11.52
C LYS A 126 -6.73 10.63 11.20
N PRO A 127 -5.78 11.44 10.74
CA PRO A 127 -4.42 10.97 10.56
C PRO A 127 -3.75 10.73 11.91
N LEU A 128 -3.12 9.58 12.09
CA LEU A 128 -2.21 9.32 13.19
C LEU A 128 -0.90 10.11 12.96
N ALA A 129 -0.55 10.96 13.91
CA ALA A 129 0.65 11.80 13.78
C ALA A 129 1.94 10.99 14.04
N SER A 130 1.89 10.06 14.99
CA SER A 130 3.03 9.20 15.35
C SER A 130 2.55 8.00 16.17
N TYR A 131 3.26 6.87 16.04
CA TYR A 131 3.08 5.71 16.92
C TYR A 131 3.72 5.87 18.31
N THR A 132 4.35 7.00 18.57
CA THR A 132 4.95 7.34 19.87
C THR A 132 4.17 8.37 20.65
N LEU A 133 2.88 8.58 20.28
CA LEU A 133 2.00 9.50 21.03
C LEU A 133 1.71 8.98 22.45
N GLU A 134 1.76 9.88 23.41
CA GLU A 134 1.37 9.62 24.79
C GLU A 134 0.41 10.72 25.28
N PRO A 135 -0.84 10.38 25.63
CA PRO A 135 -1.45 9.06 25.50
C PRO A 135 -1.75 8.69 24.03
N MET A 136 -1.67 7.39 23.72
CA MET A 136 -2.13 6.87 22.43
C MET A 136 -3.65 6.99 22.36
N PRO A 137 -4.24 7.38 21.22
CA PRO A 137 -5.68 7.38 21.02
C PRO A 137 -6.32 6.01 21.28
N ASP A 138 -7.59 6.00 21.67
CA ASP A 138 -8.30 4.78 22.05
C ASP A 138 -8.62 3.88 20.86
N TYR A 139 -8.65 4.43 19.64
CA TYR A 139 -8.90 3.70 18.39
C TYR A 139 -7.84 4.09 17.35
N VAL A 140 -7.00 3.12 16.96
CA VAL A 140 -5.88 3.30 16.02
C VAL A 140 -5.81 2.15 15.00
#